data_201289cbd6cc9bc570586d54f24117d8
#
_entry.id   201289cbd6cc9bc570586d54f24117d8
#
_cell.length_a   1.000
_cell.length_b   1.000
_cell.length_c   1.000
_cell.angle_alpha   90.00
_cell.angle_beta   90.00
_cell.angle_gamma   90.00
#
_symmetry.space_group_name_H-M   'P 1'
#
loop_
_entity.id
_entity.type
_entity.pdbx_description
1 polymer ?
#
loop_
_entity_poly.entity_id
_entity_poly.type
_entity_poly.pdbx_seq_one_letter_code
_entity_poly.pdbx_strand_id
1 'polypeptide(L)'
;MELAEEIIKGRRITKDDDLSIFLTCDLDELRAGADKIREYFIGDDVDLCSIINGRSGRCPEDCKFCAQSAHNHTNCEVYDFLDEEKIMEACRFNEEHGVHRFSIVTSGRALTGEEFEKAIHAFERMHKECKIDLCASMGFLTPEQLHRLHEAGVTSYHHNIETSRRNFPNICTTHTYDQKIETLKAVKAEGMCPCSGGIIGMGETWEDRLSMAVDLAEAGVESIPINALMPIKGTPLEDRESLTEDDILRTIAFFRYICLLYTSPS
;
A
#
# COMPACT_ATOMS: atom_id res chain seq x y z
N MET A 1 13.46 23.03 -7.43
CA MET A 1 12.31 23.81 -7.98
C MET A 1 12.16 23.68 -9.51
N GLU A 2 13.23 23.81 -10.30
CA GLU A 2 13.18 23.65 -11.77
C GLU A 2 12.64 22.26 -12.20
N LEU A 3 13.10 21.20 -11.57
CA LEU A 3 12.63 19.83 -11.83
C LEU A 3 11.11 19.65 -11.59
N ALA A 4 10.54 20.31 -10.56
CA ALA A 4 9.10 20.24 -10.31
C ALA A 4 8.30 20.88 -11.47
N GLU A 5 8.79 21.98 -12.04
CA GLU A 5 8.16 22.61 -13.20
C GLU A 5 8.28 21.76 -14.47
N GLU A 6 9.39 21.09 -14.67
CA GLU A 6 9.54 20.14 -15.77
C GLU A 6 8.56 18.97 -15.66
N ILE A 7 8.37 18.44 -14.44
CA ILE A 7 7.40 17.36 -14.16
C ILE A 7 5.98 17.83 -14.44
N ILE A 8 5.61 19.03 -14.00
CA ILE A 8 4.31 19.64 -14.29
C ILE A 8 4.09 19.80 -15.79
N LYS A 9 5.15 20.11 -16.56
CA LYS A 9 5.12 20.22 -18.03
C LYS A 9 5.15 18.86 -18.75
N GLY A 10 5.18 17.73 -18.02
CA GLY A 10 5.05 16.40 -18.60
C GLY A 10 6.30 15.51 -18.54
N ARG A 11 7.43 15.99 -17.98
CA ARG A 11 8.58 15.13 -17.70
C ARG A 11 8.18 14.01 -16.73
N ARG A 12 8.75 12.83 -16.94
CA ARG A 12 8.63 11.68 -16.02
C ARG A 12 10.02 11.23 -15.62
N ILE A 13 10.17 10.97 -14.32
CA ILE A 13 11.39 10.41 -13.76
C ILE A 13 11.39 8.90 -14.00
N THR A 14 12.54 8.38 -14.45
CA THR A 14 12.74 6.98 -14.75
C THR A 14 14.02 6.47 -14.06
N LYS A 15 14.29 5.18 -14.14
CA LYS A 15 15.53 4.56 -13.62
C LYS A 15 16.80 5.06 -14.31
N ASP A 16 16.69 5.68 -15.50
CA ASP A 16 17.83 6.17 -16.28
C ASP A 16 18.21 7.61 -15.91
N ASP A 17 17.41 8.27 -15.06
CA ASP A 17 17.70 9.61 -14.53
C ASP A 17 18.69 9.52 -13.34
N ASP A 18 19.44 10.61 -13.11
CA ASP A 18 20.24 10.76 -11.90
C ASP A 18 19.35 11.07 -10.70
N LEU A 19 19.05 10.03 -9.91
CA LEU A 19 18.20 10.13 -8.72
C LEU A 19 18.94 10.66 -7.49
N SER A 20 20.28 10.83 -7.54
CA SER A 20 21.08 11.30 -6.41
C SER A 20 20.72 12.73 -5.96
N ILE A 21 20.15 13.52 -6.86
CA ILE A 21 19.64 14.86 -6.59
C ILE A 21 18.62 14.87 -5.42
N PHE A 22 17.78 13.85 -5.32
CA PHE A 22 16.78 13.73 -4.25
C PHE A 22 17.39 13.49 -2.87
N LEU A 23 18.63 12.98 -2.81
CA LEU A 23 19.35 12.71 -1.58
C LEU A 23 20.23 13.88 -1.14
N THR A 24 20.69 14.69 -2.09
CA THR A 24 21.69 15.73 -1.87
C THR A 24 21.13 17.15 -1.81
N CYS A 25 19.92 17.38 -2.38
CA CYS A 25 19.29 18.69 -2.36
C CYS A 25 18.81 19.06 -0.95
N ASP A 26 18.65 20.36 -0.72
CA ASP A 26 18.03 20.88 0.49
C ASP A 26 16.61 20.30 0.67
N LEU A 27 16.26 19.93 1.91
CA LEU A 27 15.00 19.27 2.21
C LEU A 27 13.79 20.22 2.03
N ASP A 28 13.94 21.49 2.40
CA ASP A 28 12.85 22.46 2.27
C ASP A 28 12.59 22.80 0.80
N GLU A 29 13.63 22.90 -0.03
CA GLU A 29 13.48 23.03 -1.48
C GLU A 29 12.80 21.80 -2.10
N LEU A 30 13.17 20.58 -1.67
CA LEU A 30 12.55 19.34 -2.15
C LEU A 30 11.06 19.29 -1.80
N ARG A 31 10.73 19.61 -0.55
CA ARG A 31 9.34 19.64 -0.06
C ARG A 31 8.48 20.69 -0.79
N ALA A 32 9.02 21.90 -0.96
CA ALA A 32 8.31 22.95 -1.70
C ALA A 32 8.02 22.55 -3.15
N GLY A 33 8.95 21.87 -3.82
CA GLY A 33 8.71 21.35 -5.16
C GLY A 33 7.71 20.20 -5.19
N ALA A 34 7.76 19.29 -4.21
CA ALA A 34 6.78 18.20 -4.07
C ALA A 34 5.35 18.73 -3.84
N ASP A 35 5.22 19.78 -3.01
CA ASP A 35 3.94 20.43 -2.74
C ASP A 35 3.38 21.13 -4.00
N LYS A 36 4.23 21.77 -4.77
CA LYS A 36 3.83 22.36 -6.06
C LYS A 36 3.31 21.31 -7.06
N ILE A 37 3.93 20.13 -7.09
CA ILE A 37 3.46 19.00 -7.90
C ILE A 37 2.10 18.50 -7.38
N ARG A 38 1.95 18.35 -6.07
CA ARG A 38 0.68 17.98 -5.43
C ARG A 38 -0.43 18.96 -5.79
N GLU A 39 -0.18 20.25 -5.59
CA GLU A 39 -1.16 21.30 -5.88
C GLU A 39 -1.62 21.26 -7.34
N TYR A 40 -0.70 21.05 -8.27
CA TYR A 40 -1.03 21.00 -9.70
C TYR A 40 -1.87 19.78 -10.10
N PHE A 41 -1.51 18.57 -9.61
CA PHE A 41 -2.15 17.32 -10.05
C PHE A 41 -3.34 16.89 -9.19
N ILE A 42 -3.40 17.31 -7.93
CA ILE A 42 -4.38 16.80 -6.95
C ILE A 42 -5.18 17.96 -6.33
N GLY A 43 -4.61 19.18 -6.26
CA GLY A 43 -5.22 20.29 -5.54
C GLY A 43 -5.15 20.09 -4.02
N ASP A 44 -6.16 20.57 -3.32
CA ASP A 44 -6.27 20.49 -1.85
C ASP A 44 -7.18 19.35 -1.38
N ASP A 45 -7.56 18.45 -2.29
CA ASP A 45 -8.39 17.31 -1.96
C ASP A 45 -7.62 16.27 -1.12
N VAL A 46 -8.32 15.71 -0.16
CA VAL A 46 -7.83 14.64 0.71
C VAL A 46 -8.71 13.41 0.53
N ASP A 47 -8.12 12.29 0.11
CA ASP A 47 -8.81 11.01 0.00
C ASP A 47 -8.65 10.22 1.32
N LEU A 48 -9.75 10.03 2.04
CA LEU A 48 -9.79 9.30 3.29
C LEU A 48 -10.08 7.83 3.02
N CYS A 49 -9.17 6.96 3.46
CA CYS A 49 -9.33 5.51 3.38
C CYS A 49 -9.36 4.91 4.79
N SER A 50 -10.31 4.04 5.05
CA SER A 50 -10.41 3.27 6.29
C SER A 50 -10.34 1.77 6.01
N ILE A 51 -9.86 1.01 6.99
CA ILE A 51 -9.70 -0.44 6.86
C ILE A 51 -10.41 -1.18 8.00
N ILE A 52 -10.91 -2.37 7.70
CA ILE A 52 -11.26 -3.37 8.70
C ILE A 52 -10.35 -4.59 8.52
N ASN A 53 -9.78 -5.08 9.63
CA ASN A 53 -9.03 -6.34 9.61
C ASN A 53 -10.04 -7.50 9.60
N GLY A 54 -10.38 -8.00 8.41
CA GLY A 54 -11.41 -9.01 8.20
C GLY A 54 -11.03 -10.41 8.67
N ARG A 55 -9.72 -10.71 8.74
CA ARG A 55 -9.15 -11.95 9.32
C ARG A 55 -7.80 -11.65 9.92
N SER A 56 -7.50 -12.16 11.11
CA SER A 56 -6.26 -11.84 11.83
C SER A 56 -5.46 -13.06 12.26
N GLY A 57 -4.14 -12.91 12.22
CA GLY A 57 -3.18 -13.90 12.69
C GLY A 57 -2.97 -15.09 11.76
N ARG A 58 -2.19 -16.07 12.22
CA ARG A 58 -1.89 -17.35 11.54
C ARG A 58 -1.39 -17.23 10.10
N CYS A 59 -0.78 -16.08 9.72
CA CYS A 59 -0.25 -15.90 8.37
C CYS A 59 0.96 -16.82 8.16
N PRO A 60 0.99 -17.67 7.12
CA PRO A 60 2.11 -18.58 6.86
C PRO A 60 3.35 -17.87 6.29
N GLU A 61 3.25 -16.59 5.94
CA GLU A 61 4.35 -15.80 5.40
C GLU A 61 5.28 -15.31 6.52
N ASP A 62 6.59 -15.26 6.25
CA ASP A 62 7.64 -14.94 7.23
C ASP A 62 8.06 -13.47 7.26
N CYS A 63 7.18 -12.56 6.83
CA CYS A 63 7.47 -11.13 6.80
C CYS A 63 7.95 -10.64 8.18
N LYS A 64 9.19 -10.14 8.25
CA LYS A 64 9.88 -9.81 9.49
C LYS A 64 9.25 -8.65 10.28
N PHE A 65 8.48 -7.79 9.64
CA PHE A 65 7.80 -6.66 10.28
C PHE A 65 6.40 -7.00 10.81
N CYS A 66 5.82 -8.13 10.35
CA CYS A 66 4.39 -8.36 10.46
C CYS A 66 4.02 -9.04 11.79
N ALA A 67 3.18 -8.38 12.59
CA ALA A 67 2.65 -8.97 13.83
C ALA A 67 1.79 -10.22 13.60
N GLN A 68 1.19 -10.36 12.43
CA GLN A 68 0.25 -11.44 12.10
C GLN A 68 0.95 -12.70 11.52
N SER A 69 2.28 -12.64 11.31
CA SER A 69 3.06 -13.79 10.84
C SER A 69 3.09 -14.91 11.90
N ALA A 70 2.82 -16.14 11.50
CA ALA A 70 2.96 -17.31 12.38
C ALA A 70 4.42 -17.62 12.74
N HIS A 71 5.39 -17.01 12.07
CA HIS A 71 6.82 -17.11 12.36
C HIS A 71 7.28 -16.14 13.45
N ASN A 72 6.45 -15.14 13.80
CA ASN A 72 6.77 -14.13 14.81
C ASN A 72 6.05 -14.43 16.14
N HIS A 73 6.59 -13.95 17.26
CA HIS A 73 6.07 -14.23 18.60
C HIS A 73 5.39 -12.99 19.20
N THR A 74 4.39 -12.50 18.50
CA THR A 74 3.62 -11.31 18.90
C THR A 74 2.33 -11.69 19.63
N ASN A 75 1.72 -10.70 20.30
CA ASN A 75 0.43 -10.86 20.96
C ASN A 75 -0.74 -10.39 20.06
N CYS A 76 -0.65 -10.58 18.74
CA CYS A 76 -1.76 -10.21 17.88
C CYS A 76 -2.99 -11.07 18.17
N GLU A 77 -4.16 -10.44 18.16
CA GLU A 77 -5.43 -11.14 18.24
C GLU A 77 -5.61 -12.05 17.02
N VAL A 78 -6.14 -13.26 17.24
CA VAL A 78 -6.31 -14.28 16.19
C VAL A 78 -7.79 -14.60 16.03
N TYR A 79 -8.34 -14.38 14.83
CA TYR A 79 -9.73 -14.72 14.48
C TYR A 79 -9.86 -15.05 13.00
N ASP A 80 -10.87 -15.87 12.69
CA ASP A 80 -11.26 -16.21 11.34
C ASP A 80 -11.99 -15.03 10.66
N PHE A 81 -12.44 -15.20 9.41
CA PHE A 81 -13.09 -14.12 8.69
C PHE A 81 -14.32 -13.60 9.46
N LEU A 82 -14.41 -12.29 9.62
CA LEU A 82 -15.45 -11.62 10.40
C LEU A 82 -16.85 -11.91 9.85
N ASP A 83 -17.83 -11.78 10.73
CA ASP A 83 -19.24 -11.77 10.38
C ASP A 83 -19.56 -10.60 9.41
N GLU A 84 -20.38 -10.87 8.43
CA GLU A 84 -20.80 -9.90 7.42
C GLU A 84 -21.44 -8.66 8.05
N GLU A 85 -22.28 -8.83 9.10
CA GLU A 85 -22.89 -7.68 9.77
C GLU A 85 -21.89 -6.74 10.41
N LYS A 86 -20.81 -7.26 11.02
CA LYS A 86 -19.71 -6.42 11.54
C LYS A 86 -19.02 -5.62 10.46
N ILE A 87 -18.82 -6.23 9.29
CA ILE A 87 -18.23 -5.56 8.13
C ILE A 87 -19.16 -4.45 7.64
N MET A 88 -20.45 -4.75 7.53
CA MET A 88 -21.47 -3.79 7.09
C MET A 88 -21.62 -2.62 8.05
N GLU A 89 -21.64 -2.88 9.36
CA GLU A 89 -21.68 -1.82 10.39
C GLU A 89 -20.47 -0.89 10.26
N ALA A 90 -19.26 -1.45 10.11
CA ALA A 90 -18.06 -0.66 9.91
C ALA A 90 -18.09 0.14 8.60
N CYS A 91 -18.57 -0.45 7.51
CA CYS A 91 -18.69 0.22 6.22
C CYS A 91 -19.64 1.43 6.29
N ARG A 92 -20.85 1.24 6.82
CA ARG A 92 -21.84 2.31 7.00
C ARG A 92 -21.32 3.41 7.92
N PHE A 93 -20.70 3.04 9.04
CA PHE A 93 -20.09 4.01 9.95
C PHE A 93 -19.06 4.90 9.23
N ASN A 94 -18.18 4.32 8.44
CA ASN A 94 -17.17 5.06 7.69
C ASN A 94 -17.83 5.97 6.62
N GLU A 95 -18.81 5.47 5.88
CA GLU A 95 -19.55 6.27 4.89
C GLU A 95 -20.22 7.49 5.54
N GLU A 96 -20.93 7.29 6.67
CA GLU A 96 -21.61 8.35 7.42
C GLU A 96 -20.64 9.42 7.96
N HIS A 97 -19.37 9.05 8.18
CA HIS A 97 -18.32 9.97 8.64
C HIS A 97 -17.46 10.55 7.51
N GLY A 98 -17.90 10.40 6.25
CA GLY A 98 -17.28 11.04 5.10
C GLY A 98 -15.97 10.38 4.65
N VAL A 99 -15.73 9.12 4.99
CA VAL A 99 -14.62 8.34 4.44
C VAL A 99 -14.94 7.99 2.99
N HIS A 100 -13.96 8.19 2.10
CA HIS A 100 -14.15 8.00 0.66
C HIS A 100 -14.00 6.55 0.23
N ARG A 101 -13.10 5.78 0.92
CA ARG A 101 -12.80 4.39 0.57
C ARG A 101 -12.75 3.50 1.82
N PHE A 102 -13.39 2.34 1.74
CA PHE A 102 -13.39 1.33 2.78
C PHE A 102 -12.75 0.03 2.28
N SER A 103 -11.82 -0.54 3.07
CA SER A 103 -11.05 -1.72 2.67
C SER A 103 -11.21 -2.87 3.65
N ILE A 104 -11.43 -4.08 3.14
CA ILE A 104 -11.27 -5.32 3.90
C ILE A 104 -9.84 -5.84 3.72
N VAL A 105 -9.10 -5.93 4.82
CA VAL A 105 -7.73 -6.47 4.86
C VAL A 105 -7.75 -7.82 5.55
N THR A 106 -6.99 -8.80 5.05
CA THR A 106 -6.90 -10.12 5.69
C THR A 106 -5.46 -10.58 5.86
N SER A 107 -5.19 -11.25 6.96
CA SER A 107 -3.96 -12.03 7.13
C SER A 107 -3.93 -13.23 6.17
N GLY A 108 -2.74 -13.76 5.93
CA GLY A 108 -2.55 -14.96 5.12
C GLY A 108 -1.95 -14.68 3.75
N ARG A 109 -1.43 -15.76 3.10
CA ARG A 109 -0.87 -15.66 1.75
C ARG A 109 -1.92 -15.27 0.71
N ALA A 110 -3.11 -15.82 0.83
CA ALA A 110 -4.29 -15.49 0.03
C ALA A 110 -5.55 -15.88 0.81
N LEU A 111 -6.64 -15.16 0.59
CA LEU A 111 -7.96 -15.56 1.06
C LEU A 111 -8.57 -16.53 0.04
N THR A 112 -9.00 -17.71 0.48
CA THR A 112 -9.50 -18.78 -0.40
C THR A 112 -10.66 -19.54 0.23
N GLY A 113 -11.33 -20.38 -0.55
CA GLY A 113 -12.40 -21.26 -0.06
C GLY A 113 -13.62 -20.51 0.47
N GLU A 114 -14.21 -21.01 1.53
CA GLU A 114 -15.44 -20.45 2.13
C GLU A 114 -15.27 -19.01 2.62
N GLU A 115 -14.08 -18.64 3.11
CA GLU A 115 -13.81 -17.28 3.57
C GLU A 115 -13.76 -16.29 2.40
N PHE A 116 -13.25 -16.71 1.23
CA PHE A 116 -13.30 -15.90 0.03
C PHE A 116 -14.75 -15.69 -0.45
N GLU A 117 -15.59 -16.72 -0.40
CA GLU A 117 -17.03 -16.59 -0.73
C GLU A 117 -17.73 -15.61 0.23
N LYS A 118 -17.45 -15.69 1.53
CA LYS A 118 -17.97 -14.72 2.51
C LYS A 118 -17.52 -13.29 2.19
N ALA A 119 -16.28 -13.12 1.75
CA ALA A 119 -15.77 -11.80 1.35
C ALA A 119 -16.49 -11.27 0.11
N ILE A 120 -16.71 -12.11 -0.91
CA ILE A 120 -17.49 -11.73 -2.11
C ILE A 120 -18.89 -11.27 -1.70
N HIS A 121 -19.62 -12.04 -0.90
CA HIS A 121 -20.96 -11.65 -0.42
C HIS A 121 -20.96 -10.33 0.34
N ALA A 122 -19.95 -10.11 1.20
CA ALA A 122 -19.83 -8.86 1.93
C ALA A 122 -19.59 -7.67 0.97
N PHE A 123 -18.74 -7.83 -0.07
CA PHE A 123 -18.52 -6.79 -1.08
C PHE A 123 -19.75 -6.51 -1.92
N GLU A 124 -20.45 -7.54 -2.41
CA GLU A 124 -21.71 -7.38 -3.15
C GLU A 124 -22.74 -6.61 -2.34
N ARG A 125 -22.86 -6.90 -1.05
CA ARG A 125 -23.76 -6.23 -0.16
C ARG A 125 -23.36 -4.78 0.10
N MET A 126 -22.07 -4.52 0.38
CA MET A 126 -21.55 -3.16 0.53
C MET A 126 -21.76 -2.34 -0.73
N HIS A 127 -21.47 -2.89 -1.91
CA HIS A 127 -21.68 -2.22 -3.19
C HIS A 127 -23.15 -1.86 -3.44
N LYS A 128 -24.07 -2.70 -2.99
CA LYS A 128 -25.51 -2.48 -3.14
C LYS A 128 -26.07 -1.46 -2.14
N GLU A 129 -25.57 -1.46 -0.90
CA GLU A 129 -26.16 -0.70 0.21
C GLU A 129 -25.42 0.59 0.54
N CYS A 130 -24.15 0.72 0.17
CA CYS A 130 -23.29 1.87 0.45
C CYS A 130 -22.80 2.52 -0.85
N LYS A 131 -22.38 3.79 -0.76
CA LYS A 131 -21.82 4.56 -1.90
C LYS A 131 -20.31 4.79 -1.78
N ILE A 132 -19.71 4.31 -0.69
CA ILE A 132 -18.28 4.39 -0.44
C ILE A 132 -17.51 3.50 -1.42
N ASP A 133 -16.35 3.96 -1.89
CA ASP A 133 -15.47 3.14 -2.74
C ASP A 133 -14.95 1.92 -1.98
N LEU A 134 -14.88 0.78 -2.65
CA LEU A 134 -14.49 -0.49 -2.05
C LEU A 134 -13.08 -0.90 -2.46
N CYS A 135 -12.27 -1.29 -1.48
CA CYS A 135 -10.92 -1.80 -1.65
C CYS A 135 -10.76 -3.16 -0.96
N ALA A 136 -9.91 -4.02 -1.51
CA ALA A 136 -9.57 -5.30 -0.91
C ALA A 136 -8.06 -5.45 -0.76
N SER A 137 -7.61 -6.13 0.33
CA SER A 137 -6.22 -6.55 0.53
C SER A 137 -6.22 -7.99 1.08
N MET A 138 -6.18 -8.96 0.17
CA MET A 138 -6.40 -10.38 0.48
C MET A 138 -5.27 -11.29 -0.02
N GLY A 139 -4.07 -10.73 -0.17
CA GLY A 139 -2.86 -11.45 -0.57
C GLY A 139 -2.76 -11.76 -2.06
N PHE A 140 -2.22 -12.93 -2.40
CA PHE A 140 -1.95 -13.37 -3.78
C PHE A 140 -3.17 -14.06 -4.38
N LEU A 141 -4.13 -13.29 -4.85
CA LEU A 141 -5.32 -13.83 -5.53
C LEU A 141 -5.02 -14.19 -6.99
N THR A 142 -5.74 -15.18 -7.50
CA THR A 142 -5.70 -15.52 -8.92
C THR A 142 -6.43 -14.47 -9.77
N PRO A 143 -6.16 -14.37 -11.08
CA PRO A 143 -6.91 -13.47 -11.97
C PRO A 143 -8.43 -13.70 -11.89
N GLU A 144 -8.88 -14.94 -11.80
CA GLU A 144 -10.31 -15.28 -11.64
C GLU A 144 -10.89 -14.71 -10.34
N GLN A 145 -10.15 -14.81 -9.23
CA GLN A 145 -10.58 -14.24 -7.95
C GLN A 145 -10.60 -12.71 -7.98
N LEU A 146 -9.61 -12.08 -8.62
CA LEU A 146 -9.58 -10.63 -8.82
C LEU A 146 -10.76 -10.17 -9.68
N HIS A 147 -11.07 -10.88 -10.76
CA HIS A 147 -12.24 -10.63 -11.59
C HIS A 147 -13.54 -10.66 -10.76
N ARG A 148 -13.73 -11.68 -9.94
CA ARG A 148 -14.91 -11.82 -9.07
C ARG A 148 -15.01 -10.69 -8.04
N LEU A 149 -13.89 -10.22 -7.47
CA LEU A 149 -13.89 -9.05 -6.60
C LEU A 149 -14.32 -7.79 -7.36
N HIS A 150 -13.84 -7.59 -8.59
CA HIS A 150 -14.25 -6.47 -9.42
C HIS A 150 -15.76 -6.52 -9.72
N GLU A 151 -16.30 -7.68 -10.10
CA GLU A 151 -17.75 -7.86 -10.30
C GLU A 151 -18.56 -7.60 -9.02
N ALA A 152 -18.00 -7.92 -7.83
CA ALA A 152 -18.61 -7.63 -6.54
C ALA A 152 -18.54 -6.14 -6.13
N GLY A 153 -17.99 -5.26 -6.99
CA GLY A 153 -17.93 -3.81 -6.78
C GLY A 153 -16.62 -3.28 -6.20
N VAL A 154 -15.58 -4.13 -6.08
CA VAL A 154 -14.24 -3.67 -5.64
C VAL A 154 -13.59 -2.87 -6.76
N THR A 155 -13.24 -1.61 -6.48
CA THR A 155 -12.61 -0.69 -7.45
C THR A 155 -11.11 -0.60 -7.31
N SER A 156 -10.57 -0.96 -6.13
CA SER A 156 -9.13 -0.90 -5.84
C SER A 156 -8.64 -2.16 -5.14
N TYR A 157 -7.39 -2.55 -5.39
CA TYR A 157 -6.76 -3.68 -4.70
C TYR A 157 -5.43 -3.29 -4.10
N HIS A 158 -5.30 -3.46 -2.78
CA HIS A 158 -4.08 -3.14 -2.04
C HIS A 158 -3.16 -4.36 -1.96
N HIS A 159 -1.92 -4.21 -2.43
CA HIS A 159 -0.90 -5.25 -2.35
C HIS A 159 0.51 -4.63 -2.33
N ASN A 160 1.00 -4.33 -1.14
CA ASN A 160 2.31 -3.67 -0.98
C ASN A 160 3.46 -4.49 -1.53
N ILE A 161 4.42 -3.83 -2.19
CA ILE A 161 5.73 -4.41 -2.52
C ILE A 161 6.69 -4.41 -1.32
N GLU A 162 6.37 -3.68 -0.26
CA GLU A 162 7.00 -3.55 1.06
C GLU A 162 8.35 -2.83 1.06
N THR A 163 9.25 -3.15 0.14
CA THR A 163 10.59 -2.56 0.03
C THR A 163 11.11 -2.71 -1.40
N SER A 164 12.38 -2.37 -1.66
CA SER A 164 13.01 -2.57 -2.97
C SER A 164 13.21 -4.05 -3.30
N ARG A 165 13.37 -4.35 -4.60
CA ARG A 165 13.74 -5.67 -5.10
C ARG A 165 15.01 -6.21 -4.44
N ARG A 166 16.03 -5.34 -4.24
CA ARG A 166 17.31 -5.70 -3.63
C ARG A 166 17.14 -6.10 -2.17
N ASN A 167 16.34 -5.34 -1.42
CA ASN A 167 16.16 -5.56 0.01
C ASN A 167 15.10 -6.61 0.34
N PHE A 168 14.21 -6.93 -0.58
CA PHE A 168 13.08 -7.83 -0.34
C PHE A 168 13.46 -9.19 0.27
N PRO A 169 14.52 -9.89 -0.18
CA PRO A 169 14.92 -11.17 0.41
C PRO A 169 15.36 -11.07 1.87
N ASN A 170 15.74 -9.87 2.34
CA ASN A 170 16.08 -9.62 3.73
C ASN A 170 14.82 -9.49 4.62
N ILE A 171 13.67 -9.23 4.02
CA ILE A 171 12.40 -8.95 4.72
C ILE A 171 11.47 -10.16 4.70
N CYS A 172 11.39 -10.87 3.58
CA CYS A 172 10.53 -12.04 3.42
C CYS A 172 11.19 -13.07 2.51
N THR A 173 11.05 -14.36 2.85
CA THR A 173 11.60 -15.49 2.08
C THR A 173 10.54 -16.45 1.56
N THR A 174 9.32 -16.38 2.04
CA THR A 174 8.21 -17.27 1.66
C THR A 174 7.53 -16.90 0.35
N HIS A 175 7.76 -15.68 -0.14
CA HIS A 175 7.37 -15.25 -1.48
C HIS A 175 8.40 -14.26 -2.04
N THR A 176 8.28 -13.93 -3.33
CA THR A 176 9.25 -13.10 -4.03
C THR A 176 8.70 -11.72 -4.38
N TYR A 177 9.60 -10.78 -4.62
CA TYR A 177 9.26 -9.46 -5.14
C TYR A 177 8.52 -9.53 -6.49
N ASP A 178 8.95 -10.46 -7.39
CA ASP A 178 8.31 -10.63 -8.68
C ASP A 178 6.85 -11.07 -8.56
N GLN A 179 6.53 -11.94 -7.61
CA GLN A 179 5.14 -12.32 -7.33
C GLN A 179 4.28 -11.12 -6.91
N LYS A 180 4.85 -10.16 -6.16
CA LYS A 180 4.17 -8.91 -5.82
C LYS A 180 3.85 -8.09 -7.07
N ILE A 181 4.84 -7.89 -7.94
CA ILE A 181 4.68 -7.14 -9.19
C ILE A 181 3.67 -7.83 -10.13
N GLU A 182 3.71 -9.16 -10.24
CA GLU A 182 2.75 -9.92 -11.04
C GLU A 182 1.32 -9.74 -10.53
N THR A 183 1.11 -9.73 -9.22
CA THR A 183 -0.20 -9.47 -8.63
C THR A 183 -0.71 -8.07 -9.00
N LEU A 184 0.13 -7.04 -8.90
CA LEU A 184 -0.25 -5.66 -9.29
C LEU A 184 -0.61 -5.56 -10.78
N LYS A 185 0.12 -6.26 -11.65
CA LYS A 185 -0.20 -6.33 -13.08
C LYS A 185 -1.55 -7.03 -13.32
N ALA A 186 -1.83 -8.11 -12.59
CA ALA A 186 -3.11 -8.81 -12.69
C ALA A 186 -4.28 -7.93 -12.22
N VAL A 187 -4.11 -7.20 -11.11
CA VAL A 187 -5.10 -6.21 -10.64
C VAL A 187 -5.43 -5.18 -11.71
N LYS A 188 -4.41 -4.63 -12.35
CA LYS A 188 -4.60 -3.64 -13.42
C LYS A 188 -5.25 -4.23 -14.66
N ALA A 189 -4.93 -5.48 -15.01
CA ALA A 189 -5.54 -6.18 -16.14
C ALA A 189 -7.04 -6.44 -15.94
N GLU A 190 -7.48 -6.60 -14.68
CA GLU A 190 -8.90 -6.74 -14.33
C GLU A 190 -9.63 -5.38 -14.19
N GLY A 191 -8.98 -4.26 -14.50
CA GLY A 191 -9.59 -2.94 -14.48
C GLY A 191 -9.70 -2.30 -13.10
N MET A 192 -9.10 -2.89 -12.09
CA MET A 192 -9.02 -2.30 -10.75
C MET A 192 -7.80 -1.39 -10.61
N CYS A 193 -7.91 -0.41 -9.70
CA CYS A 193 -6.84 0.51 -9.34
C CYS A 193 -5.83 -0.19 -8.42
N PRO A 194 -4.56 -0.39 -8.82
CA PRO A 194 -3.56 -0.95 -7.94
C PRO A 194 -3.15 0.07 -6.87
N CYS A 195 -3.25 -0.33 -5.60
CA CYS A 195 -2.73 0.39 -4.45
C CYS A 195 -1.54 -0.39 -3.89
N SER A 196 -0.35 0.19 -3.91
CA SER A 196 0.86 -0.48 -3.45
C SER A 196 1.92 0.53 -3.04
N GLY A 197 2.54 0.25 -1.93
CA GLY A 197 3.65 1.03 -1.39
C GLY A 197 4.58 0.12 -0.60
N GLY A 198 5.09 0.65 0.50
CA GLY A 198 6.01 -0.11 1.34
C GLY A 198 6.22 0.49 2.71
N ILE A 199 7.12 -0.14 3.45
CA ILE A 199 7.52 0.26 4.77
C ILE A 199 8.98 0.72 4.71
N ILE A 200 9.26 1.93 5.18
CA ILE A 200 10.60 2.47 5.31
C ILE A 200 11.11 2.32 6.76
N GLY A 201 12.41 2.15 6.94
CA GLY A 201 13.03 1.90 8.25
C GLY A 201 13.29 0.43 8.56
N MET A 202 13.10 -0.48 7.59
CA MET A 202 13.36 -1.92 7.75
C MET A 202 14.82 -2.31 7.51
N GLY A 203 15.71 -1.35 7.23
CA GLY A 203 17.13 -1.55 6.94
C GLY A 203 17.48 -1.43 5.46
N GLU A 204 16.57 -0.92 4.68
CA GLU A 204 16.81 -0.47 3.31
C GLU A 204 17.73 0.77 3.28
N THR A 205 18.40 0.96 2.15
CA THR A 205 19.18 2.19 1.87
C THR A 205 18.30 3.26 1.21
N TRP A 206 18.84 4.45 1.03
CA TRP A 206 18.17 5.51 0.28
C TRP A 206 17.96 5.13 -1.19
N GLU A 207 18.93 4.46 -1.78
CA GLU A 207 18.83 3.93 -3.16
C GLU A 207 17.71 2.88 -3.28
N ASP A 208 17.49 2.10 -2.23
CA ASP A 208 16.35 1.17 -2.18
C ASP A 208 15.02 1.90 -2.20
N ARG A 209 14.88 2.98 -1.45
CA ARG A 209 13.64 3.78 -1.43
C ARG A 209 13.39 4.43 -2.79
N LEU A 210 14.44 4.95 -3.45
CA LEU A 210 14.35 5.49 -4.80
C LEU A 210 13.96 4.41 -5.81
N SER A 211 14.60 3.23 -5.76
CA SER A 211 14.26 2.10 -6.62
C SER A 211 12.81 1.65 -6.43
N MET A 212 12.33 1.60 -5.18
CA MET A 212 10.94 1.28 -4.87
C MET A 212 9.97 2.28 -5.51
N ALA A 213 10.27 3.57 -5.45
CA ALA A 213 9.44 4.59 -6.08
C ALA A 213 9.37 4.44 -7.60
N VAL A 214 10.51 4.18 -8.24
CA VAL A 214 10.58 3.96 -9.70
C VAL A 214 9.83 2.69 -10.10
N ASP A 215 10.02 1.59 -9.39
CA ASP A 215 9.33 0.33 -9.67
C ASP A 215 7.80 0.48 -9.59
N LEU A 216 7.29 1.23 -8.59
CA LEU A 216 5.85 1.53 -8.44
C LEU A 216 5.34 2.41 -9.59
N ALA A 217 6.10 3.42 -9.98
CA ALA A 217 5.75 4.28 -11.10
C ALA A 217 5.73 3.50 -12.44
N GLU A 218 6.74 2.65 -12.69
CA GLU A 218 6.80 1.79 -13.88
C GLU A 218 5.66 0.75 -13.89
N ALA A 219 5.25 0.24 -12.72
CA ALA A 219 4.09 -0.65 -12.60
C ALA A 219 2.74 0.07 -12.81
N GLY A 220 2.76 1.41 -12.86
CA GLY A 220 1.57 2.23 -13.02
C GLY A 220 0.64 2.15 -11.82
N VAL A 221 1.21 2.13 -10.62
CA VAL A 221 0.48 2.17 -9.35
C VAL A 221 -0.06 3.59 -9.14
N GLU A 222 -1.34 3.69 -8.79
CA GLU A 222 -2.05 4.96 -8.68
C GLU A 222 -2.13 5.46 -7.23
N SER A 223 -2.15 4.57 -6.26
CA SER A 223 -2.17 4.90 -4.82
C SER A 223 -0.98 4.27 -4.12
N ILE A 224 -0.15 5.10 -3.47
CA ILE A 224 1.13 4.66 -2.91
C ILE A 224 1.22 5.04 -1.42
N PRO A 225 0.79 4.15 -0.52
CA PRO A 225 1.00 4.34 0.92
C PRO A 225 2.48 4.17 1.29
N ILE A 226 3.01 5.13 2.03
CA ILE A 226 4.36 5.10 2.60
C ILE A 226 4.23 5.00 4.11
N ASN A 227 4.66 3.88 4.67
CA ASN A 227 4.58 3.58 6.09
C ASN A 227 5.99 3.71 6.72
N ALA A 228 6.12 4.43 7.82
CA ALA A 228 7.32 4.36 8.65
C ALA A 228 7.20 3.14 9.57
N LEU A 229 8.27 2.34 9.67
CA LEU A 229 8.29 1.18 10.55
C LEU A 229 8.02 1.61 12.00
N MET A 230 7.00 1.02 12.59
CA MET A 230 6.81 1.01 14.03
C MET A 230 7.25 -0.36 14.56
N PRO A 231 8.39 -0.46 15.26
CA PRO A 231 8.90 -1.73 15.76
C PRO A 231 7.90 -2.41 16.69
N ILE A 232 7.59 -3.66 16.41
CA ILE A 232 6.63 -4.45 17.19
C ILE A 232 7.38 -5.52 17.95
N LYS A 233 7.18 -5.57 19.28
CA LYS A 233 7.78 -6.59 20.15
C LYS A 233 7.39 -7.99 19.70
N GLY A 234 8.38 -8.90 19.64
CA GLY A 234 8.21 -10.27 19.18
C GLY A 234 8.37 -10.44 17.67
N THR A 235 8.70 -9.37 16.93
CA THR A 235 9.11 -9.44 15.52
C THR A 235 10.63 -9.35 15.40
N PRO A 236 11.25 -9.87 14.31
CA PRO A 236 12.69 -9.70 14.07
C PRO A 236 13.18 -8.26 13.94
N LEU A 237 12.27 -7.29 13.80
CA LEU A 237 12.58 -5.86 13.70
C LEU A 237 12.24 -5.07 14.97
N GLU A 238 12.03 -5.74 16.11
CA GLU A 238 11.61 -5.09 17.36
C GLU A 238 12.62 -4.06 17.91
N ASP A 239 13.91 -4.26 17.64
CA ASP A 239 14.98 -3.37 18.11
C ASP A 239 15.42 -2.32 17.07
N ARG A 240 14.67 -2.14 15.98
CA ARG A 240 14.98 -1.12 14.98
C ARG A 240 14.74 0.28 15.54
N GLU A 241 15.67 1.17 15.29
CA GLU A 241 15.50 2.59 15.59
C GLU A 241 14.42 3.20 14.68
N SER A 242 13.61 4.09 15.26
CA SER A 242 12.63 4.85 14.50
C SER A 242 13.33 5.82 13.55
N LEU A 243 12.75 6.01 12.38
CA LEU A 243 13.20 7.02 11.43
C LEU A 243 13.03 8.43 11.99
N THR A 244 13.87 9.36 11.56
CA THR A 244 13.67 10.77 11.82
C THR A 244 12.52 11.35 10.98
N GLU A 245 11.96 12.45 11.41
CA GLU A 245 10.94 13.18 10.63
C GLU A 245 11.49 13.59 9.26
N ASP A 246 12.74 14.02 9.19
CA ASP A 246 13.41 14.42 7.95
C ASP A 246 13.55 13.25 6.97
N ASP A 247 13.84 12.02 7.47
CA ASP A 247 13.91 10.82 6.64
C ASP A 247 12.54 10.51 6.00
N ILE A 248 11.49 10.64 6.79
CA ILE A 248 10.10 10.40 6.33
C ILE A 248 9.70 11.47 5.31
N LEU A 249 9.90 12.74 5.65
CA LEU A 249 9.54 13.87 4.79
C LEU A 249 10.30 13.85 3.46
N ARG A 250 11.60 13.54 3.47
CA ARG A 250 12.40 13.40 2.26
C ARG A 250 11.87 12.26 1.38
N THR A 251 11.54 11.12 2.00
CA THR A 251 10.97 9.99 1.27
C THR A 251 9.64 10.35 0.62
N ILE A 252 8.71 10.93 1.35
CA ILE A 252 7.40 11.36 0.80
C ILE A 252 7.60 12.36 -0.33
N ALA A 253 8.51 13.32 -0.16
CA ALA A 253 8.75 14.35 -1.14
C ALA A 253 9.26 13.76 -2.47
N PHE A 254 10.32 12.94 -2.48
CA PHE A 254 10.79 12.39 -3.74
C PHE A 254 9.82 11.37 -4.37
N PHE A 255 9.03 10.65 -3.57
CA PHE A 255 7.95 9.83 -4.12
C PHE A 255 6.96 10.67 -4.92
N ARG A 256 6.65 11.89 -4.46
CA ARG A 256 5.77 12.80 -5.20
C ARG A 256 6.36 13.21 -6.56
N TYR A 257 7.67 13.41 -6.65
CA TYR A 257 8.32 13.72 -7.93
C TYR A 257 8.30 12.53 -8.90
N ILE A 258 8.41 11.30 -8.39
CA ILE A 258 8.54 10.10 -9.22
C ILE A 258 7.16 9.54 -9.59
N CYS A 259 6.25 9.47 -8.62
CA CYS A 259 4.98 8.75 -8.78
C CYS A 259 3.79 9.64 -9.13
N LEU A 260 3.87 10.96 -8.94
CA LEU A 260 2.88 12.01 -9.30
C LEU A 260 1.49 11.88 -8.67
N LEU A 261 0.93 10.68 -8.62
CA LEU A 261 -0.40 10.36 -8.15
C LEU A 261 -0.37 10.05 -6.65
N TYR A 262 -1.48 9.76 -6.06
CA TYR A 262 -1.70 9.64 -4.62
C TYR A 262 -0.54 9.02 -3.84
N THR A 263 0.22 9.82 -3.11
CA THR A 263 1.01 9.35 -1.96
C THR A 263 0.23 9.70 -0.70
N SER A 264 -0.39 8.72 -0.07
CA SER A 264 -1.03 8.89 1.23
C SER A 264 -0.05 8.50 2.31
N PRO A 265 0.26 9.36 3.29
CA PRO A 265 0.84 8.89 4.54
C PRO A 265 -0.23 8.10 5.30
N SER A 266 0.07 6.87 5.61
CA SER A 266 -0.81 6.02 6.43
C SER A 266 -0.19 5.78 7.79
#